data_ed33a8a91c911af50206598456dfd3dc
#
_entry.id   ed33a8a91c911af50206598456dfd3dc
#
_cell.length_a   1.000
_cell.length_b   1.000
_cell.length_c   1.000
_cell.angle_alpha   90.00
_cell.angle_beta   90.00
_cell.angle_gamma   90.00
#
_symmetry.space_group_name_H-M   'P 1'
#
loop_
_entity.id
_entity.type
_entity.pdbx_description
1 polymer ?
#
loop_
_entity_poly.entity_id
_entity_poly.type
_entity_poly.pdbx_seq_one_letter_code
_entity_poly.pdbx_strand_id
1 'polypeptide(L)'
;MENLSEAGHWYDKEGLPTYTIVGANGKERNTTLRDARQWGYVPSVTTIIGIAAKPSLENWKVNQALNSAITLEQDPGESIEDFTNRCKQDSKKIGRDAAERGTIIHAMIEQGFMGGKETKAYKVIKDYLDETFPGEEWIAEDSFCSTSGYGGKIDLYSKSGIFVDFKTKDGLKDKQASKLVYDDHGMQLSAYAEGCNFKEPERVSIFVDREDPELIAVYKWDKETHVRHMSMFNSLLSYWKLVKKYDPAEILNNKNEAA
;
A
#
# COMPACT_ATOMS: atom_id res chain seq x y z
N MET A 1 -5.92 -25.83 -10.66
CA MET A 1 -5.52 -24.40 -10.63
C MET A 1 -6.31 -23.77 -9.50
N GLU A 2 -5.70 -23.63 -8.33
CA GLU A 2 -6.29 -22.86 -7.26
C GLU A 2 -6.38 -21.42 -7.76
N ASN A 3 -7.60 -20.91 -7.87
CA ASN A 3 -7.86 -19.49 -7.99
C ASN A 3 -7.30 -18.86 -6.70
N LEU A 4 -6.09 -18.31 -6.76
CA LEU A 4 -5.62 -17.34 -5.79
C LEU A 4 -6.66 -16.23 -5.81
N SER A 5 -7.58 -16.27 -4.85
CA SER A 5 -8.54 -15.18 -4.65
C SER A 5 -7.69 -13.93 -4.50
N GLU A 6 -7.86 -12.97 -5.40
CA GLU A 6 -7.22 -11.66 -5.28
C GLU A 6 -7.71 -11.07 -3.96
N ALA A 7 -6.92 -11.23 -2.92
CA ALA A 7 -7.13 -10.59 -1.63
C ALA A 7 -6.89 -9.09 -1.84
N GLY A 8 -7.93 -8.39 -2.24
CA GLY A 8 -7.94 -6.94 -2.33
C GLY A 8 -8.21 -6.35 -0.94
N HIS A 9 -7.63 -5.20 -0.66
CA HIS A 9 -8.06 -4.39 0.46
C HIS A 9 -9.35 -3.65 0.07
N TRP A 10 -10.39 -3.80 0.88
CA TRP A 10 -11.71 -3.25 0.64
C TRP A 10 -12.11 -2.29 1.75
N TYR A 11 -12.93 -1.31 1.41
CA TYR A 11 -13.49 -0.34 2.35
C TYR A 11 -15.00 -0.22 2.15
N ASP A 12 -15.74 0.04 3.21
CA ASP A 12 -17.15 0.36 3.10
C ASP A 12 -17.39 1.83 2.70
N LYS A 13 -18.63 2.24 2.64
CA LYS A 13 -19.02 3.61 2.25
C LYS A 13 -18.62 4.68 3.27
N GLU A 14 -18.44 4.30 4.53
CA GLU A 14 -17.91 5.14 5.61
C GLU A 14 -16.38 5.22 5.60
N GLY A 15 -15.72 4.45 4.74
CA GLY A 15 -14.26 4.38 4.67
C GLY A 15 -13.65 3.37 5.64
N LEU A 16 -14.45 2.57 6.34
CA LEU A 16 -13.91 1.59 7.28
C LEU A 16 -13.32 0.38 6.54
N PRO A 17 -12.14 -0.11 6.95
CA PRO A 17 -11.54 -1.30 6.35
C PRO A 17 -12.41 -2.54 6.53
N THR A 18 -12.64 -3.26 5.43
CA THR A 18 -13.42 -4.50 5.39
C THR A 18 -12.61 -5.62 4.72
N TYR A 19 -11.37 -5.83 5.22
CA TYR A 19 -10.43 -6.79 4.63
C TYR A 19 -10.84 -8.23 4.83
N THR A 20 -11.56 -8.51 5.92
CA THR A 20 -12.08 -9.83 6.24
C THR A 20 -13.57 -9.78 6.58
N ILE A 21 -14.26 -10.89 6.35
CA ILE A 21 -15.68 -11.09 6.71
C ILE A 21 -15.87 -12.49 7.31
N VAL A 22 -16.93 -12.68 8.07
CA VAL A 22 -17.34 -13.99 8.55
C VAL A 22 -18.07 -14.72 7.42
N GLY A 23 -17.54 -15.85 6.97
CA GLY A 23 -18.14 -16.69 5.96
C GLY A 23 -19.36 -17.49 6.47
N ALA A 24 -20.08 -18.13 5.56
CA ALA A 24 -21.26 -18.95 5.89
C ALA A 24 -20.97 -20.12 6.87
N ASN A 25 -19.70 -20.53 6.95
CA ASN A 25 -19.23 -21.57 7.88
C ASN A 25 -18.84 -21.02 9.28
N GLY A 26 -19.11 -19.74 9.54
CA GLY A 26 -18.75 -19.05 10.79
C GLY A 26 -17.26 -18.74 10.95
N LYS A 27 -16.42 -19.02 9.94
CA LYS A 27 -14.97 -18.72 9.97
C LYS A 27 -14.70 -17.40 9.26
N GLU A 28 -13.74 -16.66 9.79
CA GLU A 28 -13.21 -15.46 9.16
C GLU A 28 -12.46 -15.84 7.86
N ARG A 29 -12.69 -15.05 6.82
CA ARG A 29 -12.01 -15.16 5.53
C ARG A 29 -11.81 -13.80 4.89
N ASN A 30 -10.89 -13.71 3.96
CA ASN A 30 -10.69 -12.50 3.17
C ASN A 30 -11.95 -12.11 2.39
N THR A 31 -12.21 -10.80 2.35
CA THR A 31 -13.25 -10.21 1.50
C THR A 31 -12.87 -10.35 0.03
N THR A 32 -13.81 -10.79 -0.76
CA THR A 32 -13.64 -11.02 -2.20
C THR A 32 -14.39 -9.97 -3.02
N LEU A 33 -14.14 -9.92 -4.33
CA LEU A 33 -14.89 -9.08 -5.27
C LEU A 33 -16.40 -9.43 -5.27
N ARG A 34 -16.77 -10.68 -5.01
CA ARG A 34 -18.19 -11.09 -4.90
C ARG A 34 -18.85 -10.42 -3.69
N ASP A 35 -18.15 -10.39 -2.57
CA ASP A 35 -18.65 -9.73 -1.36
C ASP A 35 -18.73 -8.22 -1.58
N ALA A 36 -17.73 -7.62 -2.22
CA ALA A 36 -17.71 -6.20 -2.54
C ALA A 36 -18.92 -5.81 -3.41
N ARG A 37 -19.25 -6.60 -4.43
CA ARG A 37 -20.47 -6.38 -5.25
C ARG A 37 -21.76 -6.48 -4.45
N GLN A 38 -21.81 -7.40 -3.51
CA GLN A 38 -23.00 -7.61 -2.67
C GLN A 38 -23.21 -6.46 -1.68
N TRP A 39 -22.14 -5.96 -1.07
CA TRP A 39 -22.21 -4.99 0.01
C TRP A 39 -21.90 -3.55 -0.41
N GLY A 40 -21.42 -3.35 -1.63
CA GLY A 40 -21.04 -2.03 -2.16
C GLY A 40 -19.66 -1.55 -1.67
N TYR A 41 -18.74 -2.47 -1.38
CA TYR A 41 -17.39 -2.10 -0.95
C TYR A 41 -16.55 -1.57 -2.10
N VAL A 42 -15.65 -0.64 -1.81
CA VAL A 42 -14.73 -0.05 -2.77
C VAL A 42 -13.33 -0.65 -2.64
N PRO A 43 -12.58 -0.81 -3.75
CA PRO A 43 -11.19 -1.28 -3.70
C PRO A 43 -10.26 -0.22 -3.13
N SER A 44 -9.15 -0.64 -2.52
CA SER A 44 -8.11 0.28 -2.09
C SER A 44 -7.39 0.93 -3.28
N VAL A 45 -6.82 2.12 -3.04
CA VAL A 45 -5.88 2.77 -3.96
C VAL A 45 -4.77 1.81 -4.40
N THR A 46 -4.17 1.08 -3.46
CA THR A 46 -3.07 0.14 -3.74
C THR A 46 -3.52 -1.08 -4.54
N THR A 47 -4.77 -1.55 -4.38
CA THR A 47 -5.37 -2.61 -5.22
C THR A 47 -5.50 -2.13 -6.67
N ILE A 48 -5.90 -0.89 -6.89
CA ILE A 48 -6.02 -0.31 -8.23
C ILE A 48 -4.64 -0.13 -8.86
N ILE A 49 -3.69 0.47 -8.17
CA ILE A 49 -2.31 0.66 -8.66
C ILE A 49 -1.64 -0.70 -8.94
N GLY A 50 -1.98 -1.72 -8.16
CA GLY A 50 -1.43 -3.07 -8.28
C GLY A 50 -1.71 -3.78 -9.62
N ILE A 51 -2.64 -3.28 -10.45
CA ILE A 51 -2.88 -3.84 -11.80
C ILE A 51 -1.85 -3.39 -12.84
N ALA A 52 -1.10 -2.32 -12.54
CA ALA A 52 -0.03 -1.89 -13.41
C ALA A 52 1.13 -2.89 -13.40
N ALA A 53 1.73 -3.13 -14.56
CA ALA A 53 2.90 -3.98 -14.67
C ALA A 53 4.09 -3.39 -13.90
N LYS A 54 4.82 -4.25 -13.20
CA LYS A 54 6.03 -3.89 -12.44
C LYS A 54 7.24 -4.71 -12.91
N PRO A 55 7.80 -4.42 -14.12
CA PRO A 55 8.83 -5.27 -14.74
C PRO A 55 10.05 -5.52 -13.84
N SER A 56 10.51 -4.49 -13.11
CA SER A 56 11.66 -4.63 -12.19
C SER A 56 11.36 -5.60 -11.03
N LEU A 57 10.14 -5.59 -10.51
CA LEU A 57 9.72 -6.52 -9.46
C LEU A 57 9.61 -7.95 -10.01
N GLU A 58 9.05 -8.11 -11.21
CA GLU A 58 8.95 -9.44 -11.83
C GLU A 58 10.35 -10.03 -12.14
N ASN A 59 11.27 -9.22 -12.67
CA ASN A 59 12.67 -9.65 -12.86
C ASN A 59 13.34 -10.02 -11.53
N TRP A 60 13.10 -9.24 -10.47
CA TRP A 60 13.62 -9.57 -9.16
C TRP A 60 13.07 -10.91 -8.64
N LYS A 61 11.76 -11.18 -8.77
CA LYS A 61 11.15 -12.48 -8.39
C LYS A 61 11.74 -13.65 -9.16
N VAL A 62 11.97 -13.48 -10.46
CA VAL A 62 12.62 -14.53 -11.30
C VAL A 62 14.02 -14.78 -10.78
N ASN A 63 14.81 -13.74 -10.51
CA ASN A 63 16.16 -13.90 -9.97
C ASN A 63 16.17 -14.60 -8.61
N GLN A 64 15.21 -14.29 -7.71
CA GLN A 64 15.09 -15.01 -6.43
C GLN A 64 14.79 -16.51 -6.65
N ALA A 65 13.90 -16.83 -7.59
CA ALA A 65 13.57 -18.22 -7.90
C ALA A 65 14.77 -18.98 -8.47
N LEU A 66 15.55 -18.36 -9.35
CA LEU A 66 16.78 -18.94 -9.89
C LEU A 66 17.84 -19.12 -8.81
N ASN A 67 18.04 -18.13 -7.94
CA ASN A 67 18.98 -18.23 -6.82
C ASN A 67 18.61 -19.39 -5.90
N SER A 68 17.34 -19.53 -5.52
CA SER A 68 16.87 -20.65 -4.70
C SER A 68 17.11 -22.01 -5.38
N ALA A 69 16.88 -22.11 -6.70
CA ALA A 69 17.09 -23.34 -7.46
C ALA A 69 18.59 -23.71 -7.59
N ILE A 70 19.51 -22.74 -7.54
CA ILE A 70 20.95 -22.98 -7.60
C ILE A 70 21.53 -23.31 -6.22
N THR A 71 20.96 -22.75 -5.15
CA THR A 71 21.50 -22.87 -3.80
C THR A 71 20.92 -24.03 -2.99
N LEU A 72 19.72 -24.49 -3.34
CA LEU A 72 19.09 -25.63 -2.70
C LEU A 72 19.49 -26.93 -3.42
N GLU A 73 19.83 -27.93 -2.64
CA GLU A 73 20.04 -29.28 -3.15
C GLU A 73 18.72 -30.07 -3.12
N GLN A 74 18.50 -30.91 -4.13
CA GLN A 74 17.35 -31.82 -4.17
C GLN A 74 17.60 -32.95 -3.18
N ASP A 75 16.62 -33.21 -2.31
CA ASP A 75 16.72 -34.28 -1.31
C ASP A 75 16.67 -35.68 -2.00
N PRO A 76 17.38 -36.69 -1.45
CA PRO A 76 17.32 -38.04 -2.01
C PRO A 76 15.87 -38.55 -2.07
N GLY A 77 15.40 -38.86 -3.28
CA GLY A 77 14.04 -39.36 -3.51
C GLY A 77 12.95 -38.29 -3.62
N GLU A 78 13.30 -37.03 -3.48
CA GLU A 78 12.37 -35.91 -3.72
C GLU A 78 11.99 -35.82 -5.20
N SER A 79 10.69 -35.64 -5.50
CA SER A 79 10.27 -35.40 -6.87
C SER A 79 10.71 -34.03 -7.37
N ILE A 80 10.85 -33.87 -8.69
CA ILE A 80 11.15 -32.55 -9.30
C ILE A 80 10.05 -31.54 -8.95
N GLU A 81 8.80 -31.97 -8.83
CA GLU A 81 7.68 -31.10 -8.46
C GLU A 81 7.81 -30.60 -7.02
N ASP A 82 8.13 -31.47 -6.07
CA ASP A 82 8.33 -31.10 -4.65
C ASP A 82 9.54 -30.19 -4.51
N PHE A 83 10.66 -30.50 -5.14
CA PHE A 83 11.84 -29.64 -5.17
C PHE A 83 11.53 -28.25 -5.73
N THR A 84 10.80 -28.19 -6.86
CA THR A 84 10.38 -26.91 -7.47
C THR A 84 9.48 -26.13 -6.52
N ASN A 85 8.57 -26.77 -5.79
CA ASN A 85 7.71 -26.13 -4.82
C ASN A 85 8.51 -25.60 -3.63
N ARG A 86 9.53 -26.32 -3.18
CA ARG A 86 10.45 -25.91 -2.11
C ARG A 86 11.28 -24.68 -2.54
N CYS A 87 11.81 -24.66 -3.77
CA CYS A 87 12.49 -23.50 -4.33
C CYS A 87 11.57 -22.26 -4.43
N LYS A 88 10.31 -22.44 -4.86
CA LYS A 88 9.31 -21.37 -4.87
C LYS A 88 8.98 -20.82 -3.48
N GLN A 89 8.97 -21.68 -2.47
CA GLN A 89 8.75 -21.26 -1.07
C GLN A 89 9.94 -20.46 -0.55
N ASP A 90 11.15 -20.94 -0.77
CA ASP A 90 12.39 -20.29 -0.36
C ASP A 90 12.55 -18.93 -1.05
N SER A 91 12.34 -18.85 -2.35
CA SER A 91 12.43 -17.60 -3.12
C SER A 91 11.52 -16.48 -2.62
N LYS A 92 10.41 -16.82 -1.94
CA LYS A 92 9.47 -15.85 -1.35
C LYS A 92 9.90 -15.40 0.05
N LYS A 93 10.85 -16.10 0.69
CA LYS A 93 11.23 -15.84 2.08
C LYS A 93 11.75 -14.43 2.28
N ILE A 94 12.70 -13.99 1.44
CA ILE A 94 13.29 -12.63 1.53
C ILE A 94 12.22 -11.55 1.42
N GLY A 95 11.26 -11.73 0.50
CA GLY A 95 10.15 -10.78 0.33
C GLY A 95 9.21 -10.77 1.54
N ARG A 96 8.91 -11.93 2.13
CA ARG A 96 8.06 -12.04 3.33
C ARG A 96 8.74 -11.40 4.54
N ASP A 97 9.99 -11.74 4.79
CA ASP A 97 10.76 -11.20 5.92
C ASP A 97 10.89 -9.67 5.81
N ALA A 98 11.08 -9.15 4.59
CA ALA A 98 11.10 -7.73 4.32
C ALA A 98 9.74 -7.05 4.57
N ALA A 99 8.63 -7.69 4.15
CA ALA A 99 7.28 -7.19 4.38
C ALA A 99 6.92 -7.19 5.87
N GLU A 100 7.27 -8.25 6.61
CA GLU A 100 7.02 -8.35 8.05
C GLU A 100 7.77 -7.26 8.82
N ARG A 101 9.07 -7.08 8.56
CA ARG A 101 9.84 -5.98 9.16
C ARG A 101 9.27 -4.61 8.81
N GLY A 102 8.81 -4.44 7.57
CA GLY A 102 8.13 -3.22 7.13
C GLY A 102 6.88 -2.93 7.95
N THR A 103 6.01 -3.93 8.14
CA THR A 103 4.80 -3.80 8.94
C THR A 103 5.10 -3.41 10.40
N ILE A 104 6.13 -4.00 11.00
CA ILE A 104 6.55 -3.67 12.37
C ILE A 104 7.00 -2.20 12.47
N ILE A 105 7.79 -1.72 11.51
CA ILE A 105 8.27 -0.33 11.50
C ILE A 105 7.10 0.65 11.31
N HIS A 106 6.17 0.37 10.38
CA HIS A 106 4.95 1.18 10.21
C HIS A 106 4.17 1.25 11.52
N ALA A 107 3.90 0.11 12.17
CA ALA A 107 3.18 0.09 13.43
C ALA A 107 3.89 0.87 14.56
N MET A 108 5.22 0.87 14.58
CA MET A 108 6.00 1.66 15.54
C MET A 108 5.85 3.17 15.32
N ILE A 109 5.82 3.61 14.07
CA ILE A 109 5.65 5.02 13.71
C ILE A 109 4.22 5.46 14.03
N GLU A 110 3.24 4.69 13.58
CA GLU A 110 1.81 4.89 13.85
C GLU A 110 1.51 5.08 15.33
N GLN A 111 1.97 4.13 16.16
CA GLN A 111 1.77 4.19 17.62
C GLN A 111 2.31 5.49 18.23
N GLY A 112 3.45 5.98 17.75
CA GLY A 112 4.01 7.24 18.20
C GLY A 112 3.10 8.43 17.89
N PHE A 113 2.57 8.52 16.67
CA PHE A 113 1.64 9.60 16.26
C PHE A 113 0.27 9.50 16.95
N MET A 114 -0.14 8.32 17.36
CA MET A 114 -1.37 8.10 18.14
C MET A 114 -1.20 8.32 19.66
N GLY A 115 -0.05 8.85 20.10
CA GLY A 115 0.22 9.13 21.53
C GLY A 115 0.66 7.89 22.32
N GLY A 116 1.09 6.82 21.65
CA GLY A 116 1.61 5.61 22.26
C GLY A 116 3.12 5.68 22.49
N LYS A 117 3.79 4.52 22.43
CA LYS A 117 5.22 4.41 22.70
C LYS A 117 6.06 5.13 21.65
N GLU A 118 6.88 6.08 22.08
CA GLU A 118 7.86 6.73 21.22
C GLU A 118 9.04 5.80 20.93
N THR A 119 9.17 5.43 19.66
CA THR A 119 10.28 4.63 19.15
C THR A 119 11.32 5.52 18.47
N LYS A 120 12.50 4.98 18.16
CA LYS A 120 13.54 5.72 17.44
C LYS A 120 13.06 6.13 16.03
N ALA A 121 12.40 5.22 15.29
CA ALA A 121 11.80 5.52 14.00
C ALA A 121 10.80 6.69 14.07
N TYR A 122 9.91 6.67 15.05
CA TYR A 122 8.97 7.76 15.28
C TYR A 122 9.68 9.08 15.54
N LYS A 123 10.68 9.10 16.45
CA LYS A 123 11.38 10.33 16.84
C LYS A 123 12.04 11.01 15.66
N VAL A 124 12.84 10.28 14.88
CA VAL A 124 13.53 10.87 13.72
C VAL A 124 12.56 11.42 12.67
N ILE A 125 11.43 10.74 12.47
CA ILE A 125 10.39 11.21 11.55
C ILE A 125 9.68 12.44 12.13
N LYS A 126 9.32 12.41 13.41
CA LYS A 126 8.66 13.54 14.08
C LYS A 126 9.55 14.79 14.06
N ASP A 127 10.83 14.65 14.39
CA ASP A 127 11.79 15.75 14.37
C ASP A 127 11.90 16.35 12.95
N TYR A 128 12.01 15.50 11.92
CA TYR A 128 12.00 15.95 10.53
C TYR A 128 10.73 16.71 10.15
N LEU A 129 9.56 16.18 10.54
CA LEU A 129 8.28 16.78 10.21
C LEU A 129 8.06 18.10 10.96
N ASP A 130 8.45 18.19 12.22
CA ASP A 130 8.35 19.43 13.03
C ASP A 130 9.27 20.53 12.49
N GLU A 131 10.47 20.16 12.03
CA GLU A 131 11.42 21.12 11.42
C GLU A 131 10.90 21.60 10.05
N THR A 132 10.35 20.68 9.24
CA THR A 132 9.96 20.95 7.86
C THR A 132 8.59 21.62 7.75
N PHE A 133 7.65 21.28 8.64
CA PHE A 133 6.26 21.68 8.67
C PHE A 133 5.89 22.12 10.09
N PRO A 134 6.42 23.23 10.59
CA PRO A 134 6.22 23.65 11.96
C PRO A 134 4.76 23.99 12.25
N GLY A 135 4.25 23.47 13.38
CA GLY A 135 2.90 23.74 13.85
C GLY A 135 1.79 22.90 13.24
N GLU A 136 2.12 21.92 12.38
CA GLU A 136 1.12 21.02 11.82
C GLU A 136 0.59 20.01 12.84
N GLU A 137 -0.71 19.77 12.76
CA GLU A 137 -1.39 18.71 13.50
C GLU A 137 -1.51 17.47 12.61
N TRP A 138 -0.92 16.37 13.05
CA TRP A 138 -0.86 15.14 12.30
C TRP A 138 -1.99 14.16 12.66
N ILE A 139 -2.60 13.55 11.67
CA ILE A 139 -3.62 12.52 11.78
C ILE A 139 -3.01 11.24 11.18
N ALA A 140 -2.90 10.18 11.98
CA ALA A 140 -2.32 8.90 11.58
C ALA A 140 -3.43 7.87 11.31
N GLU A 141 -3.17 6.97 10.36
CA GLU A 141 -3.95 5.76 10.10
C GLU A 141 -5.45 6.01 9.79
N ASP A 142 -5.77 7.18 9.28
CA ASP A 142 -7.13 7.53 8.90
C ASP A 142 -7.51 6.89 7.56
N SER A 143 -8.76 6.48 7.45
CA SER A 143 -9.26 5.80 6.26
C SER A 143 -10.45 6.53 5.64
N PHE A 144 -10.61 6.40 4.34
CA PHE A 144 -11.62 7.12 3.58
C PHE A 144 -12.26 6.27 2.49
N CYS A 145 -13.44 6.70 2.07
CA CYS A 145 -14.11 6.25 0.86
C CYS A 145 -14.39 7.45 -0.06
N SER A 146 -13.84 7.40 -1.28
CA SER A 146 -14.10 8.41 -2.31
C SER A 146 -15.38 8.12 -3.09
N THR A 147 -16.16 9.15 -3.42
CA THR A 147 -17.31 9.04 -4.33
C THR A 147 -16.95 8.55 -5.72
N SER A 148 -15.68 8.59 -6.10
CA SER A 148 -15.16 8.01 -7.34
C SER A 148 -15.08 6.48 -7.31
N GLY A 149 -15.38 5.83 -6.17
CA GLY A 149 -15.46 4.38 -6.04
C GLY A 149 -14.12 3.72 -5.69
N TYR A 150 -13.32 4.33 -4.87
CA TYR A 150 -12.12 3.75 -4.27
C TYR A 150 -11.95 4.26 -2.83
N GLY A 151 -11.16 3.57 -2.05
CA GLY A 151 -10.84 3.96 -0.67
C GLY A 151 -9.38 3.77 -0.35
N GLY A 152 -8.99 4.12 0.84
CA GLY A 152 -7.62 3.97 1.31
C GLY A 152 -7.47 4.21 2.80
N LYS A 153 -6.32 3.82 3.30
CA LYS A 153 -5.85 4.13 4.64
C LYS A 153 -4.55 4.90 4.49
N ILE A 154 -4.51 6.08 5.06
CA ILE A 154 -3.42 7.04 4.92
C ILE A 154 -2.50 6.86 6.14
N ASP A 155 -1.22 6.66 5.91
CA ASP A 155 -0.25 6.48 6.99
C ASP A 155 -0.23 7.73 7.90
N LEU A 156 -0.11 8.92 7.29
CA LEU A 156 -0.10 10.19 8.01
C LEU A 156 -0.51 11.34 7.10
N TYR A 157 -1.34 12.25 7.60
CA TYR A 157 -1.61 13.51 6.89
C TYR A 157 -1.91 14.63 7.88
N SER A 158 -1.90 15.89 7.39
CA SER A 158 -2.29 17.06 8.17
C SER A 158 -3.57 17.70 7.64
N LYS A 159 -4.25 18.47 8.48
CA LYS A 159 -5.45 19.23 8.09
C LYS A 159 -5.16 20.31 7.05
N SER A 160 -3.92 20.73 6.91
CA SER A 160 -3.48 21.71 5.89
C SER A 160 -3.29 21.07 4.50
N GLY A 161 -3.31 19.71 4.40
CA GLY A 161 -3.19 19.00 3.13
C GLY A 161 -1.79 18.47 2.83
N ILE A 162 -1.00 18.17 3.84
CA ILE A 162 0.28 17.46 3.69
C ILE A 162 0.01 15.97 3.85
N PHE A 163 0.36 15.16 2.85
CA PHE A 163 0.17 13.70 2.83
C PHE A 163 1.54 13.02 2.87
N VAL A 164 1.73 12.14 3.84
CA VAL A 164 2.98 11.40 4.06
C VAL A 164 2.70 9.91 3.94
N ASP A 165 3.56 9.22 3.20
CA ASP A 165 3.53 7.77 3.05
C ASP A 165 4.89 7.20 3.46
N PHE A 166 4.86 6.22 4.35
CA PHE A 166 6.06 5.56 4.84
C PHE A 166 6.39 4.35 3.96
N LYS A 167 7.64 4.19 3.65
CA LYS A 167 8.17 3.03 2.94
C LYS A 167 9.39 2.51 3.68
N THR A 168 9.57 1.21 3.72
CA THR A 168 10.77 0.61 4.30
C THR A 168 11.69 0.07 3.21
N LYS A 169 12.98 0.25 3.41
CA LYS A 169 14.01 -0.20 2.46
C LYS A 169 15.25 -0.65 3.22
N ASP A 170 16.05 -1.53 2.63
CA ASP A 170 17.34 -1.91 3.19
C ASP A 170 18.44 -1.03 2.60
N GLY A 171 19.42 -0.68 3.44
CA GLY A 171 20.64 -0.01 3.03
C GLY A 171 20.39 1.38 2.45
N LEU A 172 19.75 2.27 3.20
CA LEU A 172 19.50 3.66 2.79
C LEU A 172 20.77 4.53 2.84
N LYS A 173 21.81 4.09 3.53
CA LYS A 173 23.06 4.83 3.65
C LYS A 173 23.56 5.23 2.26
N ASP A 174 23.82 6.51 2.10
CA ASP A 174 24.31 7.13 0.85
C ASP A 174 23.38 7.04 -0.36
N LYS A 175 22.12 6.63 -0.18
CA LYS A 175 21.12 6.60 -1.26
C LYS A 175 20.36 7.91 -1.36
N GLN A 176 20.28 8.44 -2.56
CA GLN A 176 19.42 9.58 -2.87
C GLN A 176 17.97 9.16 -2.91
N ALA A 177 17.09 9.87 -2.19
CA ALA A 177 15.66 9.57 -2.13
C ALA A 177 14.99 9.56 -3.53
N SER A 178 15.46 10.40 -4.46
CA SER A 178 14.97 10.45 -5.85
C SER A 178 15.17 9.14 -6.63
N LYS A 179 16.08 8.27 -6.21
CA LYS A 179 16.30 6.94 -6.80
C LYS A 179 15.47 5.83 -6.14
N LEU A 180 14.72 6.17 -5.08
CA LEU A 180 13.90 5.23 -4.33
C LEU A 180 12.43 5.34 -4.69
N VAL A 181 12.01 6.46 -5.29
CA VAL A 181 10.63 6.73 -5.64
C VAL A 181 10.27 6.16 -7.02
N TYR A 182 9.00 5.76 -7.15
CA TYR A 182 8.38 5.31 -8.38
C TYR A 182 7.05 6.03 -8.56
N ASP A 183 6.53 6.09 -9.77
CA ASP A 183 5.23 6.72 -10.06
C ASP A 183 4.07 6.14 -9.23
N ASP A 184 4.14 4.87 -8.83
CA ASP A 184 3.12 4.26 -7.97
C ASP A 184 3.03 4.91 -6.58
N HIS A 185 4.14 5.37 -6.00
CA HIS A 185 4.13 6.13 -4.73
C HIS A 185 3.47 7.50 -4.93
N GLY A 186 3.79 8.19 -6.04
CA GLY A 186 3.16 9.47 -6.39
C GLY A 186 1.66 9.35 -6.66
N MET A 187 1.24 8.28 -7.37
CA MET A 187 -0.18 7.96 -7.60
C MET A 187 -0.91 7.69 -6.29
N GLN A 188 -0.30 6.93 -5.37
CA GLN A 188 -0.88 6.59 -4.08
C GLN A 188 -1.19 7.85 -3.27
N LEU A 189 -0.21 8.71 -3.07
CA LEU A 189 -0.36 9.96 -2.33
C LEU A 189 -1.35 10.92 -3.01
N SER A 190 -1.34 10.99 -4.34
CA SER A 190 -2.28 11.83 -5.09
C SER A 190 -3.72 11.35 -4.96
N ALA A 191 -3.95 10.03 -5.04
CA ALA A 191 -5.27 9.44 -4.90
C ALA A 191 -5.80 9.58 -3.46
N TYR A 192 -4.94 9.51 -2.45
CA TYR A 192 -5.32 9.77 -1.07
C TYR A 192 -5.79 11.21 -0.89
N ALA A 193 -4.98 12.16 -1.36
CA ALA A 193 -5.32 13.58 -1.26
C ALA A 193 -6.64 13.92 -1.98
N GLU A 194 -6.80 13.47 -3.21
CA GLU A 194 -8.04 13.68 -3.99
C GLU A 194 -9.25 13.03 -3.34
N GLY A 195 -9.09 11.80 -2.78
CA GLY A 195 -10.12 11.09 -2.05
C GLY A 195 -10.58 11.80 -0.78
N CYS A 196 -9.70 12.59 -0.16
CA CYS A 196 -9.96 13.47 0.98
C CYS A 196 -10.31 14.92 0.58
N ASN A 197 -10.55 15.20 -0.73
CA ASN A 197 -10.91 16.50 -1.29
C ASN A 197 -9.82 17.59 -1.22
N PHE A 198 -8.54 17.22 -1.13
CA PHE A 198 -7.43 18.15 -1.24
C PHE A 198 -6.95 18.24 -2.70
N LYS A 199 -7.07 19.44 -3.31
CA LYS A 199 -6.74 19.65 -4.73
C LYS A 199 -5.30 20.04 -4.99
N GLU A 200 -4.64 20.62 -4.03
CA GLU A 200 -3.24 21.08 -4.11
C GLU A 200 -2.42 20.54 -2.92
N PRO A 201 -2.30 19.21 -2.77
CA PRO A 201 -1.63 18.62 -1.62
C PRO A 201 -0.12 18.79 -1.68
N GLU A 202 0.51 18.92 -0.52
CA GLU A 202 1.90 18.56 -0.37
C GLU A 202 2.02 17.05 -0.17
N ARG A 203 2.96 16.42 -0.87
CA ARG A 203 3.11 14.97 -0.88
C ARG A 203 4.55 14.58 -0.54
N VAL A 204 4.71 13.72 0.44
CA VAL A 204 6.02 13.33 0.97
C VAL A 204 6.09 11.81 1.07
N SER A 205 7.15 11.22 0.53
CA SER A 205 7.50 9.82 0.77
C SER A 205 8.70 9.76 1.70
N ILE A 206 8.56 9.09 2.83
CA ILE A 206 9.63 8.89 3.82
C ILE A 206 10.03 7.42 3.79
N PHE A 207 11.27 7.16 3.38
CA PHE A 207 11.87 5.85 3.42
C PHE A 207 12.59 5.66 4.74
N VAL A 208 12.32 4.55 5.42
CA VAL A 208 12.95 4.17 6.69
C VAL A 208 13.79 2.92 6.46
N ASP A 209 15.04 2.94 6.94
CA ASP A 209 15.90 1.75 6.84
C ASP A 209 15.42 0.66 7.80
N ARG A 210 15.34 -0.59 7.30
CA ARG A 210 14.84 -1.72 8.10
C ARG A 210 15.83 -2.22 9.16
N GLU A 211 17.11 -1.96 8.96
CA GLU A 211 18.17 -2.37 9.89
C GLU A 211 18.52 -1.25 10.86
N ASP A 212 18.45 0.00 10.40
CA ASP A 212 18.66 1.20 11.22
C ASP A 212 17.47 2.17 11.07
N PRO A 213 16.41 2.03 11.87
CA PRO A 213 15.21 2.87 11.77
C PRO A 213 15.43 4.36 12.12
N GLU A 214 16.63 4.76 12.55
CA GLU A 214 17.00 6.17 12.70
C GLU A 214 17.48 6.77 11.37
N LEU A 215 17.76 5.94 10.37
CA LEU A 215 18.17 6.38 9.04
C LEU A 215 16.95 6.52 8.14
N ILE A 216 16.67 7.75 7.70
CA ILE A 216 15.57 8.05 6.79
C ILE A 216 16.07 8.72 5.51
N ALA A 217 15.34 8.54 4.43
CA ALA A 217 15.52 9.29 3.19
C ALA A 217 14.17 9.86 2.76
N VAL A 218 14.11 11.16 2.52
CA VAL A 218 12.83 11.85 2.27
C VAL A 218 12.78 12.40 0.85
N TYR A 219 11.65 12.19 0.20
CA TYR A 219 11.34 12.73 -1.11
C TYR A 219 10.05 13.56 -1.06
N LYS A 220 10.17 14.85 -1.35
CA LYS A 220 9.04 15.76 -1.55
C LYS A 220 8.68 15.76 -3.04
N TRP A 221 7.42 15.47 -3.33
CA TRP A 221 6.91 15.44 -4.70
C TRP A 221 6.61 16.85 -5.19
N ASP A 222 7.03 17.15 -6.41
CA ASP A 222 6.68 18.42 -7.04
C ASP A 222 5.17 18.55 -7.21
N LYS A 223 4.61 19.70 -6.86
CA LYS A 223 3.15 19.96 -6.94
C LYS A 223 2.63 19.72 -8.35
N GLU A 224 3.35 20.11 -9.37
CA GLU A 224 2.99 19.94 -10.79
C GLU A 224 2.79 18.48 -11.20
N THR A 225 3.46 17.53 -10.52
CA THR A 225 3.32 16.10 -10.80
C THR A 225 2.01 15.51 -10.29
N HIS A 226 1.26 16.24 -9.45
CA HIS A 226 -0.02 15.76 -8.90
C HIS A 226 -1.04 15.44 -10.00
N VAL A 227 -1.25 16.36 -10.93
CA VAL A 227 -2.19 16.20 -12.04
C VAL A 227 -1.83 14.99 -12.90
N ARG A 228 -0.54 14.81 -13.20
CA ARG A 228 -0.04 13.64 -13.94
C ARG A 228 -0.33 12.34 -13.18
N HIS A 229 -0.02 12.26 -11.90
CA HIS A 229 -0.25 11.07 -11.09
C HIS A 229 -1.74 10.74 -10.94
N MET A 230 -2.61 11.77 -10.80
CA MET A 230 -4.05 11.57 -10.79
C MET A 230 -4.57 11.07 -12.14
N SER A 231 -4.05 11.58 -13.24
CA SER A 231 -4.42 11.09 -14.59
C SER A 231 -4.04 9.63 -14.79
N MET A 232 -2.85 9.22 -14.30
CA MET A 232 -2.41 7.82 -14.32
C MET A 232 -3.32 6.96 -13.44
N PHE A 233 -3.58 7.38 -12.20
CA PHE A 233 -4.46 6.65 -11.28
C PHE A 233 -5.88 6.49 -11.86
N ASN A 234 -6.48 7.53 -12.39
CA ASN A 234 -7.81 7.50 -12.99
C ASN A 234 -7.89 6.57 -14.20
N SER A 235 -6.82 6.46 -14.98
CA SER A 235 -6.72 5.50 -16.08
C SER A 235 -6.72 4.06 -15.55
N LEU A 236 -5.97 3.78 -14.48
CA LEU A 236 -5.96 2.48 -13.83
C LEU A 236 -7.31 2.16 -13.17
N LEU A 237 -7.94 3.13 -12.51
CA LEU A 237 -9.27 2.98 -11.92
C LEU A 237 -10.32 2.62 -12.98
N SER A 238 -10.31 3.32 -14.11
CA SER A 238 -11.22 3.04 -15.23
C SER A 238 -10.98 1.64 -15.81
N TYR A 239 -9.72 1.29 -16.02
CA TYR A 239 -9.34 -0.06 -16.47
C TYR A 239 -9.79 -1.13 -15.47
N TRP A 240 -9.56 -0.92 -14.16
CA TRP A 240 -9.97 -1.83 -13.10
C TRP A 240 -11.49 -2.07 -13.11
N LYS A 241 -12.28 -0.99 -13.18
CA LYS A 241 -13.75 -1.06 -13.23
C LYS A 241 -14.22 -1.92 -14.41
N LEU A 242 -13.66 -1.72 -15.59
CA LEU A 242 -14.00 -2.46 -16.81
C LEU A 242 -13.61 -3.94 -16.70
N VAL A 243 -12.39 -4.26 -16.29
CA VAL A 243 -11.91 -5.64 -16.18
C VAL A 243 -12.67 -6.40 -15.11
N LYS A 244 -12.93 -5.76 -13.96
CA LYS A 244 -13.68 -6.38 -12.86
C LYS A 244 -15.19 -6.34 -13.10
N LYS A 245 -15.70 -5.65 -14.13
CA LYS A 245 -17.13 -5.45 -14.40
C LYS A 245 -17.87 -5.00 -13.13
N TYR A 246 -17.30 -4.01 -12.45
CA TYR A 246 -17.81 -3.49 -11.19
C TYR A 246 -17.43 -2.02 -11.03
N ASP A 247 -18.43 -1.15 -10.94
CA ASP A 247 -18.26 0.26 -10.64
C ASP A 247 -18.89 0.62 -9.28
N PRO A 248 -18.08 0.71 -8.22
CA PRO A 248 -18.61 1.07 -6.91
C PRO A 248 -19.17 2.51 -6.85
N ALA A 249 -18.70 3.43 -7.70
CA ALA A 249 -19.17 4.80 -7.71
C ALA A 249 -20.67 4.88 -8.08
N GLU A 250 -21.16 4.04 -8.98
CA GLU A 250 -22.60 3.97 -9.31
C GLU A 250 -23.44 3.57 -8.09
N ILE A 251 -22.94 2.65 -7.27
CA ILE A 251 -23.64 2.19 -6.07
C ILE A 251 -23.66 3.28 -4.98
N LEU A 252 -22.53 3.98 -4.81
CA LEU A 252 -22.41 5.07 -3.83
C LEU A 252 -23.33 6.25 -4.19
N ASN A 253 -23.38 6.63 -5.46
CA ASN A 253 -24.16 7.78 -5.93
C ASN A 253 -25.66 7.51 -5.98
N ASN A 254 -26.10 6.31 -6.43
CA ASN A 254 -27.52 5.95 -6.49
C ASN A 254 -28.20 5.87 -5.10
N LYS A 255 -27.44 5.61 -4.03
CA LYS A 255 -27.98 5.61 -2.67
C LYS A 255 -28.13 7.00 -2.07
N ASN A 256 -27.37 7.98 -2.56
CA ASN A 256 -27.48 9.37 -2.11
C ASN A 256 -28.68 10.11 -2.75
N GLU A 257 -29.22 9.61 -3.89
CA GLU A 257 -30.44 10.16 -4.50
C GLU A 257 -31.72 9.59 -3.89
N ALA A 258 -31.63 8.52 -3.10
CA ALA A 258 -32.77 7.84 -2.47
C ALA A 258 -32.94 8.16 -0.96
N ALA A 259 -32.11 9.03 -0.40
CA ALA A 259 -32.17 9.49 0.99
C ALA A 259 -32.50 10.97 1.09
#